data_7ade72f29060d6bdf50d32e984d24ff8
#
_entry.id   7ade72f29060d6bdf50d32e984d24ff8
#
_cell.length_a   1.000
_cell.length_b   1.000
_cell.length_c   1.000
_cell.angle_alpha   90.00
_cell.angle_beta   90.00
_cell.angle_gamma   90.00
#
_symmetry.space_group_name_H-M   'P 1'
#
loop_
_entity.id
_entity.type
_entity.pdbx_description
1 polymer ?
#
loop_
_entity_poly.entity_id
_entity_poly.type
_entity_poly.pdbx_seq_one_letter_code
_entity_poly.pdbx_strand_id
1 'polypeptide(L)'
;LLDEACAKLQLEKADVPGDLNKKEEKIKSLQDEAKKLAEEGDHRGARKIIEEEEKLRQEYEREKEKWAERHPQEKKICEEDIAIIVSDWTGIPVSKMLEKDKSKLTNLEEEIHKRIVNQEYAVKAVADSIRRARSGISNPDRPIGSFIFLGPTGVGKTELAKVLAWILFDSEDALIRIDMSEFMEKHSIARLIGAPPGYVGYEEGGYLTEAVRKRPYSVILYDEIEKAHPEAFNILLQILDDGRLTDGKGRTVNFANTVNIMTSNIASDVIQNLADNYDLLEEKVTEQLRLKMRPEFLNRIDDIIIFKPLSLEQVKEIVDIMIQDLSERLKESDIQLDITEGARDLLAGKGYDKSFGARPLARTIQKFIETPLSIKIIDGEIGDEKILIDAEKGEFVFKKG
;
A
#
# COMPACT_ATOMS: atom_id res chain seq x y z
N LEU A 1 -12.64 -14.83 -19.15
CA LEU A 1 -12.85 -13.47 -18.68
C LEU A 1 -14.34 -13.11 -18.61
N LEU A 2 -15.10 -13.14 -19.75
CA LEU A 2 -16.54 -12.82 -19.77
C LEU A 2 -17.35 -13.79 -18.93
N ASP A 3 -17.11 -15.11 -19.02
CA ASP A 3 -17.77 -16.12 -18.20
C ASP A 3 -17.52 -15.90 -16.70
N GLU A 4 -16.34 -15.51 -16.34
CA GLU A 4 -15.95 -15.27 -14.94
C GLU A 4 -16.48 -13.94 -14.44
N ALA A 5 -16.54 -12.91 -15.28
CA ALA A 5 -17.27 -11.68 -14.99
C ALA A 5 -18.75 -11.95 -14.73
N CYS A 6 -19.38 -12.76 -15.56
CA CYS A 6 -20.74 -13.21 -15.37
C CYS A 6 -20.92 -14.00 -14.06
N ALA A 7 -19.98 -14.92 -13.76
CA ALA A 7 -20.05 -15.75 -12.56
C ALA A 7 -19.85 -14.91 -11.29
N LYS A 8 -18.88 -13.95 -11.28
CA LYS A 8 -18.65 -13.03 -10.16
C LYS A 8 -19.86 -12.13 -9.91
N LEU A 9 -20.43 -11.56 -10.96
CA LEU A 9 -21.67 -10.79 -10.87
C LEU A 9 -22.86 -11.63 -10.42
N GLN A 10 -22.92 -12.92 -10.77
CA GLN A 10 -23.94 -13.84 -10.28
C GLN A 10 -23.74 -14.21 -8.81
N LEU A 11 -22.50 -14.34 -8.34
CA LEU A 11 -22.17 -14.57 -6.93
C LEU A 11 -22.45 -13.34 -6.05
N GLU A 12 -22.16 -12.14 -6.53
CA GLU A 12 -22.58 -10.89 -5.87
C GLU A 12 -24.11 -10.72 -5.82
N LYS A 13 -24.83 -11.35 -6.73
CA LYS A 13 -26.31 -11.45 -6.70
C LYS A 13 -26.82 -12.45 -5.67
N ALA A 14 -25.96 -13.29 -5.10
CA ALA A 14 -26.35 -14.28 -4.07
C ALA A 14 -26.60 -13.68 -2.67
N ASP A 15 -26.47 -12.39 -2.48
CA ASP A 15 -26.99 -11.67 -1.32
C ASP A 15 -28.52 -11.45 -1.42
N VAL A 16 -29.22 -12.55 -1.74
CA VAL A 16 -30.66 -12.63 -1.52
C VAL A 16 -30.88 -12.52 0.00
N PRO A 17 -31.77 -11.62 0.48
CA PRO A 17 -32.01 -11.47 1.90
C PRO A 17 -32.26 -12.82 2.57
N GLY A 18 -31.56 -13.06 3.69
CA GLY A 18 -31.63 -14.36 4.38
C GLY A 18 -33.06 -14.85 4.70
N ASP A 19 -34.02 -13.93 4.72
CA ASP A 19 -35.45 -14.26 4.89
C ASP A 19 -36.08 -14.89 3.65
N LEU A 20 -35.68 -14.53 2.44
CA LEU A 20 -36.11 -15.17 1.20
C LEU A 20 -35.53 -16.57 1.07
N ASN A 21 -34.28 -16.80 1.42
CA ASN A 21 -33.65 -18.11 1.44
C ASN A 21 -34.35 -19.06 2.43
N LYS A 22 -34.66 -18.56 3.64
CA LYS A 22 -35.42 -19.35 4.65
C LYS A 22 -36.82 -19.73 4.17
N LYS A 23 -37.50 -18.84 3.43
CA LYS A 23 -38.82 -19.16 2.87
C LYS A 23 -38.71 -20.21 1.76
N GLU A 24 -37.68 -20.16 0.92
CA GLU A 24 -37.44 -21.17 -0.11
C GLU A 24 -37.15 -22.55 0.47
N GLU A 25 -36.31 -22.62 1.53
CA GLU A 25 -36.06 -23.87 2.25
C GLU A 25 -37.34 -24.44 2.89
N LYS A 26 -38.17 -23.56 3.46
CA LYS A 26 -39.42 -23.95 4.08
C LYS A 26 -40.46 -24.46 3.06
N ILE A 27 -40.52 -23.84 1.86
CA ILE A 27 -41.36 -24.32 0.76
C ILE A 27 -40.92 -25.73 0.33
N LYS A 28 -39.60 -25.98 0.18
CA LYS A 28 -39.07 -27.31 -0.15
C LYS A 28 -39.42 -28.34 0.92
N SER A 29 -39.28 -27.98 2.21
CA SER A 29 -39.62 -28.90 3.30
C SER A 29 -41.10 -29.26 3.33
N LEU A 30 -41.99 -28.29 3.06
CA LEU A 30 -43.45 -28.55 2.98
C LEU A 30 -43.82 -29.43 1.77
N GLN A 31 -43.13 -29.27 0.63
CA GLN A 31 -43.31 -30.14 -0.56
C GLN A 31 -42.93 -31.59 -0.26
N ASP A 32 -41.80 -31.81 0.42
CA ASP A 32 -41.35 -33.15 0.80
C ASP A 32 -42.27 -33.79 1.83
N GLU A 33 -42.80 -33.01 2.77
CA GLU A 33 -43.77 -33.48 3.78
C GLU A 33 -45.12 -33.83 3.14
N ALA A 34 -45.63 -33.00 2.22
CA ALA A 34 -46.85 -33.29 1.46
C ALA A 34 -46.72 -34.58 0.63
N LYS A 35 -45.54 -34.81 0.01
CA LYS A 35 -45.26 -36.07 -0.70
C LYS A 35 -45.31 -37.28 0.22
N LYS A 36 -44.64 -37.21 1.38
CA LYS A 36 -44.62 -38.31 2.36
C LYS A 36 -46.03 -38.67 2.86
N LEU A 37 -46.86 -37.68 3.21
CA LEU A 37 -48.22 -37.91 3.65
C LEU A 37 -49.10 -38.47 2.54
N ALA A 38 -48.88 -38.10 1.28
CA ALA A 38 -49.58 -38.69 0.15
C ALA A 38 -49.21 -40.16 -0.09
N GLU A 39 -47.96 -40.54 0.10
CA GLU A 39 -47.46 -41.92 0.02
C GLU A 39 -47.95 -42.78 1.18
N GLU A 40 -48.15 -42.19 2.37
CA GLU A 40 -48.73 -42.85 3.56
C GLU A 40 -50.25 -42.97 3.51
N GLY A 41 -50.92 -42.39 2.49
CA GLY A 41 -52.37 -42.47 2.29
C GLY A 41 -53.17 -41.40 3.04
N ASP A 42 -52.53 -40.44 3.74
CA ASP A 42 -53.23 -39.33 4.38
C ASP A 42 -53.46 -38.16 3.42
N HIS A 43 -54.43 -38.35 2.52
CA HIS A 43 -54.79 -37.32 1.52
C HIS A 43 -55.38 -36.04 2.14
N ARG A 44 -55.87 -36.07 3.39
CA ARG A 44 -56.39 -34.88 4.07
C ARG A 44 -55.29 -34.07 4.68
N GLY A 45 -54.28 -34.71 5.26
CA GLY A 45 -53.08 -34.05 5.77
C GLY A 45 -52.26 -33.41 4.63
N ALA A 46 -52.03 -34.19 3.56
CA ALA A 46 -51.32 -33.70 2.39
C ALA A 46 -51.96 -32.44 1.76
N ARG A 47 -53.31 -32.41 1.69
CA ARG A 47 -54.02 -31.24 1.13
C ARG A 47 -53.86 -29.97 1.97
N LYS A 48 -53.83 -30.08 3.30
CA LYS A 48 -53.59 -28.92 4.18
C LYS A 48 -52.18 -28.35 4.01
N ILE A 49 -51.17 -29.20 3.88
CA ILE A 49 -49.77 -28.78 3.67
C ILE A 49 -49.60 -28.14 2.30
N ILE A 50 -50.27 -28.64 1.26
CA ILE A 50 -50.27 -28.03 -0.07
C ILE A 50 -50.88 -26.61 -0.03
N GLU A 51 -52.01 -26.43 0.69
CA GLU A 51 -52.64 -25.12 0.85
C GLU A 51 -51.73 -24.13 1.64
N GLU A 52 -50.94 -24.62 2.57
CA GLU A 52 -49.96 -23.82 3.31
C GLU A 52 -48.71 -23.48 2.44
N GLU A 53 -48.22 -24.44 1.65
CA GLU A 53 -47.13 -24.25 0.67
C GLU A 53 -47.54 -23.22 -0.38
N GLU A 54 -48.76 -23.30 -0.95
CA GLU A 54 -49.26 -22.35 -1.95
C GLU A 54 -49.32 -20.91 -1.40
N LYS A 55 -49.73 -20.72 -0.15
CA LYS A 55 -49.73 -19.39 0.47
C LYS A 55 -48.31 -18.85 0.66
N LEU A 56 -47.42 -19.66 1.19
CA LEU A 56 -46.04 -19.27 1.43
C LEU A 56 -45.31 -18.98 0.10
N ARG A 57 -45.64 -19.72 -0.95
CA ARG A 57 -45.12 -19.52 -2.30
C ARG A 57 -45.60 -18.21 -2.91
N GLN A 58 -46.88 -17.84 -2.72
CA GLN A 58 -47.39 -16.54 -3.18
C GLN A 58 -46.74 -15.36 -2.44
N GLU A 59 -46.49 -15.52 -1.14
CA GLU A 59 -45.75 -14.52 -0.38
C GLU A 59 -44.29 -14.39 -0.85
N TYR A 60 -43.62 -15.50 -1.08
CA TYR A 60 -42.23 -15.55 -1.60
C TYR A 60 -42.12 -14.88 -2.97
N GLU A 61 -43.02 -15.19 -3.92
CA GLU A 61 -43.01 -14.58 -5.24
C GLU A 61 -43.26 -13.07 -5.18
N ARG A 62 -44.18 -12.59 -4.35
CA ARG A 62 -44.45 -11.16 -4.13
C ARG A 62 -43.23 -10.42 -3.54
N GLU A 63 -42.54 -11.04 -2.59
CA GLU A 63 -41.37 -10.45 -1.98
C GLU A 63 -40.18 -10.46 -2.96
N LYS A 64 -40.03 -11.52 -3.73
CA LYS A 64 -39.04 -11.66 -4.78
C LYS A 64 -39.24 -10.62 -5.91
N GLU A 65 -40.51 -10.40 -6.33
CA GLU A 65 -40.82 -9.33 -7.30
C GLU A 65 -40.50 -7.95 -6.75
N LYS A 66 -40.85 -7.62 -5.52
CA LYS A 66 -40.52 -6.35 -4.86
C LYS A 66 -39.03 -6.18 -4.69
N TRP A 67 -38.32 -7.26 -4.44
CA TRP A 67 -36.84 -7.22 -4.34
C TRP A 67 -36.23 -7.01 -5.74
N ALA A 68 -36.71 -7.67 -6.76
CA ALA A 68 -36.29 -7.51 -8.14
C ALA A 68 -36.57 -6.10 -8.70
N GLU A 69 -37.71 -5.48 -8.35
CA GLU A 69 -38.04 -4.09 -8.72
C GLU A 69 -37.10 -3.08 -8.06
N ARG A 70 -36.66 -3.33 -6.84
CA ARG A 70 -35.70 -2.49 -6.10
C ARG A 70 -34.25 -2.71 -6.55
N HIS A 71 -33.97 -3.86 -7.19
CA HIS A 71 -32.65 -4.25 -7.68
C HIS A 71 -32.79 -4.66 -9.16
N PRO A 72 -32.98 -3.68 -10.09
CA PRO A 72 -33.17 -4.00 -11.51
C PRO A 72 -32.00 -4.80 -12.06
N GLN A 73 -32.30 -5.93 -12.66
CA GLN A 73 -31.34 -6.98 -13.06
C GLN A 73 -30.50 -6.66 -14.32
N GLU A 74 -30.52 -5.44 -14.81
CA GLU A 74 -29.69 -5.03 -15.92
C GLU A 74 -28.37 -4.38 -15.46
N LYS A 75 -27.55 -5.11 -14.71
CA LYS A 75 -26.11 -4.80 -14.73
C LYS A 75 -25.55 -5.41 -16.02
N LYS A 76 -25.33 -4.57 -17.00
CA LYS A 76 -24.47 -4.89 -18.13
C LYS A 76 -23.06 -5.02 -17.59
N ILE A 77 -22.34 -6.06 -18.04
CA ILE A 77 -20.90 -6.16 -17.76
C ILE A 77 -20.26 -4.88 -18.30
N CYS A 78 -19.65 -4.11 -17.41
CA CYS A 78 -18.91 -2.91 -17.79
C CYS A 78 -17.42 -3.21 -17.93
N GLU A 79 -16.68 -2.23 -18.44
CA GLU A 79 -15.22 -2.36 -18.57
C GLU A 79 -14.55 -2.54 -17.20
N GLU A 80 -15.12 -1.97 -16.14
CA GLU A 80 -14.64 -2.11 -14.76
C GLU A 80 -14.74 -3.56 -14.23
N ASP A 81 -15.83 -4.28 -14.55
CA ASP A 81 -16.00 -5.67 -14.13
C ASP A 81 -14.94 -6.59 -14.76
N ILE A 82 -14.60 -6.32 -16.03
CA ILE A 82 -13.54 -7.06 -16.72
C ILE A 82 -12.16 -6.66 -16.19
N ALA A 83 -11.97 -5.36 -15.94
CA ALA A 83 -10.72 -4.83 -15.39
C ALA A 83 -10.39 -5.45 -14.02
N ILE A 84 -11.40 -5.65 -13.15
CA ILE A 84 -11.24 -6.32 -11.84
C ILE A 84 -10.73 -7.75 -12.04
N ILE A 85 -11.30 -8.51 -12.96
CA ILE A 85 -10.89 -9.92 -13.19
C ILE A 85 -9.48 -9.98 -13.78
N VAL A 86 -9.17 -9.09 -14.73
CA VAL A 86 -7.82 -9.01 -15.29
C VAL A 86 -6.83 -8.65 -14.19
N SER A 87 -7.20 -7.76 -13.26
CA SER A 87 -6.38 -7.42 -12.09
C SER A 87 -6.14 -8.63 -11.18
N ASP A 88 -7.21 -9.40 -10.88
CA ASP A 88 -7.12 -10.60 -10.03
C ASP A 88 -6.22 -11.67 -10.67
N TRP A 89 -6.24 -11.83 -11.99
CA TRP A 89 -5.43 -12.83 -12.70
C TRP A 89 -3.99 -12.45 -12.92
N THR A 90 -3.76 -11.18 -13.22
CA THR A 90 -2.43 -10.69 -13.65
C THR A 90 -1.65 -10.03 -12.51
N GLY A 91 -2.32 -9.69 -11.41
CA GLY A 91 -1.77 -8.82 -10.36
C GLY A 91 -1.57 -7.36 -10.81
N ILE A 92 -2.10 -7.00 -12.01
CA ILE A 92 -2.03 -5.66 -12.58
C ILE A 92 -3.28 -4.90 -12.16
N PRO A 93 -3.20 -3.75 -11.47
CA PRO A 93 -4.37 -2.98 -11.03
C PRO A 93 -5.06 -2.26 -12.22
N VAL A 94 -5.60 -3.05 -13.16
CA VAL A 94 -6.22 -2.54 -14.41
C VAL A 94 -7.50 -1.76 -14.11
N SER A 95 -8.24 -2.13 -13.06
CA SER A 95 -9.45 -1.43 -12.60
C SER A 95 -9.22 0.04 -12.25
N LYS A 96 -7.97 0.42 -11.92
CA LYS A 96 -7.57 1.78 -11.56
C LYS A 96 -7.03 2.61 -12.71
N MET A 97 -6.83 1.98 -13.88
CA MET A 97 -6.45 2.70 -15.10
C MET A 97 -7.64 3.44 -15.74
N LEU A 98 -8.86 3.25 -15.22
CA LEU A 98 -10.08 3.91 -15.66
C LEU A 98 -10.31 5.23 -14.87
N GLU A 99 -11.24 6.06 -15.27
CA GLU A 99 -11.44 7.49 -14.91
C GLU A 99 -11.23 7.93 -13.43
N LYS A 100 -11.30 7.02 -12.44
CA LYS A 100 -11.04 7.36 -11.02
C LYS A 100 -9.59 7.77 -10.74
N ASP A 101 -8.65 7.37 -11.58
CA ASP A 101 -7.24 7.72 -11.42
C ASP A 101 -6.92 9.19 -11.68
N LYS A 102 -7.71 9.88 -12.52
CA LYS A 102 -7.48 11.30 -12.80
C LYS A 102 -7.64 12.16 -11.55
N SER A 103 -8.63 11.87 -10.71
CA SER A 103 -8.86 12.63 -9.47
C SER A 103 -7.75 12.37 -8.42
N LYS A 104 -7.30 11.12 -8.27
CA LYS A 104 -6.18 10.77 -7.38
C LYS A 104 -4.87 11.41 -7.82
N LEU A 105 -4.59 11.42 -9.13
CA LEU A 105 -3.40 12.07 -9.68
C LEU A 105 -3.45 13.59 -9.55
N THR A 106 -4.66 14.19 -9.62
CA THR A 106 -4.83 15.63 -9.42
C THR A 106 -4.52 16.03 -7.98
N ASN A 107 -4.96 15.24 -7.01
CA ASN A 107 -4.81 15.51 -5.57
C ASN A 107 -3.65 14.71 -4.93
N LEU A 108 -2.68 14.26 -5.75
CA LEU A 108 -1.61 13.36 -5.32
C LEU A 108 -0.79 13.94 -4.16
N GLU A 109 -0.51 15.23 -4.18
CA GLU A 109 0.23 15.91 -3.10
C GLU A 109 -0.55 15.87 -1.78
N GLU A 110 -1.86 16.13 -1.81
CA GLU A 110 -2.72 16.08 -0.62
C GLU A 110 -2.78 14.66 -0.02
N GLU A 111 -2.88 13.64 -0.89
CA GLU A 111 -2.88 12.25 -0.44
C GLU A 111 -1.52 11.83 0.17
N ILE A 112 -0.41 12.31 -0.39
CA ILE A 112 0.92 12.08 0.17
C ILE A 112 1.06 12.79 1.52
N HIS A 113 0.59 14.04 1.64
CA HIS A 113 0.69 14.82 2.88
C HIS A 113 -0.16 14.28 4.04
N LYS A 114 -1.11 13.38 3.80
CA LYS A 114 -1.80 12.66 4.89
C LYS A 114 -0.85 11.79 5.73
N ARG A 115 0.26 11.35 5.15
CA ARG A 115 1.26 10.47 5.80
C ARG A 115 2.66 11.06 5.87
N ILE A 116 2.98 12.05 5.04
CA ILE A 116 4.29 12.72 4.98
C ILE A 116 4.15 14.15 5.49
N VAL A 117 4.84 14.43 6.57
CA VAL A 117 4.90 15.77 7.17
C VAL A 117 6.03 16.55 6.53
N ASN A 118 5.78 17.83 6.20
CA ASN A 118 6.75 18.68 5.51
C ASN A 118 7.12 18.11 4.12
N GLN A 119 8.29 18.46 3.61
CA GLN A 119 8.87 17.93 2.35
C GLN A 119 8.08 18.36 1.09
N GLU A 120 7.47 19.54 1.08
CA GLU A 120 6.60 20.05 0.00
C GLU A 120 7.29 19.98 -1.36
N TYR A 121 8.59 20.33 -1.42
CA TYR A 121 9.35 20.26 -2.66
C TYR A 121 9.49 18.80 -3.16
N ALA A 122 9.82 17.88 -2.25
CA ALA A 122 9.96 16.47 -2.57
C ALA A 122 8.64 15.87 -3.07
N VAL A 123 7.54 16.16 -2.38
CA VAL A 123 6.20 15.69 -2.71
C VAL A 123 5.78 16.23 -4.08
N LYS A 124 5.96 17.52 -4.33
CA LYS A 124 5.61 18.16 -5.60
C LYS A 124 6.43 17.59 -6.76
N ALA A 125 7.75 17.48 -6.63
CA ALA A 125 8.62 16.97 -7.69
C ALA A 125 8.23 15.53 -8.11
N VAL A 126 7.96 14.66 -7.12
CA VAL A 126 7.48 13.30 -7.37
C VAL A 126 6.10 13.31 -8.04
N ALA A 127 5.16 14.12 -7.54
CA ALA A 127 3.81 14.20 -8.08
C ALA A 127 3.81 14.68 -9.53
N ASP A 128 4.59 15.70 -9.86
CA ASP A 128 4.73 16.24 -11.21
C ASP A 128 5.34 15.23 -12.18
N SER A 129 6.34 14.47 -11.73
CA SER A 129 6.96 13.41 -12.54
C SER A 129 5.98 12.28 -12.85
N ILE A 130 5.24 11.82 -11.84
CA ILE A 130 4.20 10.79 -12.01
C ILE A 130 3.08 11.27 -12.94
N ARG A 131 2.64 12.53 -12.80
CA ARG A 131 1.63 13.13 -13.70
C ARG A 131 2.13 13.16 -15.14
N ARG A 132 3.38 13.55 -15.39
CA ARG A 132 3.98 13.53 -16.75
C ARG A 132 3.98 12.12 -17.34
N ALA A 133 4.39 11.12 -16.58
CA ALA A 133 4.41 9.74 -17.04
C ALA A 133 3.01 9.20 -17.36
N ARG A 134 2.03 9.49 -16.49
CA ARG A 134 0.65 9.02 -16.67
C ARG A 134 -0.14 9.78 -17.73
N SER A 135 0.28 10.99 -18.11
CA SER A 135 -0.35 11.76 -19.20
C SER A 135 0.02 11.25 -20.61
N GLY A 136 0.92 10.27 -20.71
CA GLY A 136 1.38 9.74 -21.99
C GLY A 136 2.40 10.62 -22.72
N ILE A 137 2.93 11.66 -22.07
CA ILE A 137 3.95 12.56 -22.67
C ILE A 137 5.35 11.92 -22.56
N SER A 138 5.58 11.10 -21.53
CA SER A 138 6.86 10.45 -21.29
C SER A 138 7.08 9.27 -22.24
N ASN A 139 8.35 8.88 -22.46
CA ASN A 139 8.69 7.71 -23.25
C ASN A 139 8.11 6.43 -22.60
N PRO A 140 7.27 5.63 -23.29
CA PRO A 140 6.63 4.45 -22.73
C PRO A 140 7.60 3.30 -22.43
N ASP A 141 8.81 3.34 -23.00
CA ASP A 141 9.83 2.32 -22.75
C ASP A 141 10.65 2.58 -21.46
N ARG A 142 10.52 3.77 -20.84
CA ARG A 142 11.21 4.12 -19.59
C ARG A 142 10.33 3.88 -18.37
N PRO A 143 10.91 3.70 -17.18
CA PRO A 143 10.16 3.67 -15.93
C PRO A 143 9.23 4.88 -15.74
N ILE A 144 8.15 4.72 -14.96
CA ILE A 144 7.22 5.81 -14.61
C ILE A 144 7.95 7.00 -13.98
N GLY A 145 8.98 6.72 -13.16
CA GLY A 145 9.80 7.74 -12.55
C GLY A 145 11.07 7.15 -11.95
N SER A 146 12.11 7.96 -11.89
CA SER A 146 13.44 7.59 -11.40
C SER A 146 14.00 8.71 -10.55
N PHE A 147 14.14 8.47 -9.24
CA PHE A 147 14.44 9.49 -8.25
C PHE A 147 15.65 9.14 -7.39
N ILE A 148 16.44 10.13 -7.02
CA ILE A 148 17.40 10.03 -5.91
C ILE A 148 16.89 10.86 -4.74
N PHE A 149 16.65 10.20 -3.59
CA PHE A 149 16.24 10.82 -2.35
C PHE A 149 17.46 11.04 -1.45
N LEU A 150 17.82 12.28 -1.24
CA LEU A 150 18.97 12.69 -0.43
C LEU A 150 18.52 13.29 0.90
N GLY A 151 19.26 13.04 1.94
CA GLY A 151 18.99 13.66 3.24
C GLY A 151 19.43 12.79 4.42
N PRO A 152 19.38 13.35 5.62
CA PRO A 152 19.73 12.63 6.83
C PRO A 152 18.79 11.44 7.08
N THR A 153 19.16 10.61 8.03
CA THR A 153 18.34 9.47 8.43
C THR A 153 17.07 9.95 9.14
N GLY A 154 15.94 9.25 8.92
CA GLY A 154 14.70 9.50 9.67
C GLY A 154 13.89 10.73 9.24
N VAL A 155 14.10 11.25 8.01
CA VAL A 155 13.36 12.40 7.46
C VAL A 155 12.17 12.01 6.56
N GLY A 156 11.90 10.70 6.38
CA GLY A 156 10.75 10.22 5.61
C GLY A 156 11.06 9.67 4.22
N LYS A 157 12.33 9.51 3.80
CA LYS A 157 12.70 8.98 2.46
C LYS A 157 12.03 7.63 2.14
N THR A 158 12.19 6.65 3.03
CA THR A 158 11.60 5.32 2.88
C THR A 158 10.07 5.35 3.02
N GLU A 159 9.56 6.24 3.86
CA GLU A 159 8.11 6.37 4.06
C GLU A 159 7.43 6.92 2.82
N LEU A 160 8.01 7.91 2.14
CA LEU A 160 7.49 8.40 0.87
C LEU A 160 7.42 7.28 -0.19
N ALA A 161 8.41 6.38 -0.24
CA ALA A 161 8.38 5.24 -1.15
C ALA A 161 7.22 4.28 -0.85
N LYS A 162 6.90 4.01 0.43
CA LYS A 162 5.74 3.19 0.82
C LYS A 162 4.42 3.86 0.47
N VAL A 163 4.31 5.15 0.77
CA VAL A 163 3.11 5.95 0.44
C VAL A 163 2.85 5.94 -1.06
N LEU A 164 3.90 6.08 -1.88
CA LEU A 164 3.79 5.99 -3.34
C LEU A 164 3.34 4.60 -3.81
N ALA A 165 3.85 3.53 -3.22
CA ALA A 165 3.40 2.17 -3.53
C ALA A 165 1.91 2.00 -3.23
N TRP A 166 1.46 2.50 -2.08
CA TRP A 166 0.05 2.46 -1.68
C TRP A 166 -0.85 3.31 -2.60
N ILE A 167 -0.45 4.55 -2.92
CA ILE A 167 -1.27 5.44 -3.76
C ILE A 167 -1.35 4.94 -5.21
N LEU A 168 -0.20 4.52 -5.78
CA LEU A 168 -0.12 4.16 -7.20
C LEU A 168 -0.61 2.75 -7.51
N PHE A 169 -0.45 1.83 -6.53
CA PHE A 169 -0.69 0.40 -6.74
C PHE A 169 -1.60 -0.23 -5.66
N ASP A 170 -2.21 0.60 -4.76
CA ASP A 170 -3.15 0.22 -3.68
C ASP A 170 -2.63 -0.84 -2.70
N SER A 171 -1.33 -0.99 -2.60
CA SER A 171 -0.73 -1.97 -1.71
C SER A 171 0.64 -1.49 -1.28
N GLU A 172 0.89 -1.47 0.01
CA GLU A 172 2.24 -1.26 0.53
C GLU A 172 3.19 -2.41 0.14
N ASP A 173 2.64 -3.60 -0.10
CA ASP A 173 3.40 -4.75 -0.61
C ASP A 173 3.88 -4.57 -2.07
N ALA A 174 3.40 -3.56 -2.79
CA ALA A 174 3.95 -3.19 -4.09
C ALA A 174 5.31 -2.49 -3.97
N LEU A 175 5.84 -2.32 -2.75
CA LEU A 175 7.19 -1.86 -2.51
C LEU A 175 8.19 -3.02 -2.52
N ILE A 176 9.11 -3.02 -3.49
CA ILE A 176 10.26 -3.92 -3.55
C ILE A 176 11.46 -3.18 -2.95
N ARG A 177 11.90 -3.58 -1.76
CA ARG A 177 13.06 -2.96 -1.10
C ARG A 177 14.32 -3.78 -1.29
N ILE A 178 15.39 -3.12 -1.70
CA ILE A 178 16.71 -3.68 -1.93
C ILE A 178 17.73 -2.86 -1.12
N ASP A 179 18.35 -3.47 -0.13
CA ASP A 179 19.45 -2.84 0.61
C ASP A 179 20.75 -2.99 -0.19
N MET A 180 21.26 -1.88 -0.71
CA MET A 180 22.45 -1.88 -1.55
C MET A 180 23.75 -2.15 -0.77
N SER A 181 23.69 -2.13 0.55
CA SER A 181 24.79 -2.58 1.40
C SER A 181 25.08 -4.09 1.28
N GLU A 182 24.09 -4.89 0.86
CA GLU A 182 24.29 -6.31 0.56
C GLU A 182 24.98 -6.56 -0.80
N PHE A 183 25.11 -5.52 -1.62
CA PHE A 183 25.64 -5.55 -2.98
C PHE A 183 26.93 -4.74 -3.15
N MET A 184 27.76 -4.68 -2.09
CA MET A 184 29.05 -3.99 -2.08
C MET A 184 30.12 -4.76 -2.86
N GLU A 185 29.97 -6.06 -3.01
CA GLU A 185 30.97 -6.89 -3.66
C GLU A 185 30.49 -7.34 -5.07
N LYS A 186 31.46 -7.49 -6.00
CA LYS A 186 31.16 -7.86 -7.38
C LYS A 186 30.34 -9.17 -7.50
N HIS A 187 30.64 -10.16 -6.71
CA HIS A 187 29.94 -11.45 -6.78
C HIS A 187 28.49 -11.38 -6.28
N SER A 188 28.15 -10.42 -5.41
CA SER A 188 26.79 -10.26 -4.93
C SER A 188 25.83 -9.73 -6.02
N ILE A 189 26.37 -9.08 -7.06
CA ILE A 189 25.57 -8.59 -8.21
C ILE A 189 24.85 -9.74 -8.93
N ALA A 190 25.45 -10.92 -9.00
CA ALA A 190 24.80 -12.10 -9.56
C ALA A 190 23.51 -12.49 -8.81
N ARG A 191 23.40 -12.17 -7.51
CA ARG A 191 22.17 -12.38 -6.75
C ARG A 191 21.07 -11.41 -7.16
N LEU A 192 21.42 -10.21 -7.65
CA LEU A 192 20.46 -9.20 -8.07
C LEU A 192 19.75 -9.58 -9.37
N ILE A 193 20.51 -10.05 -10.38
CA ILE A 193 20.01 -10.36 -11.74
C ILE A 193 19.93 -11.86 -12.03
N GLY A 194 20.47 -12.71 -11.17
CA GLY A 194 20.61 -14.15 -11.37
C GLY A 194 21.99 -14.56 -11.84
N ALA A 195 22.45 -15.72 -11.37
CA ALA A 195 23.72 -16.30 -11.77
C ALA A 195 23.65 -16.80 -13.22
N PRO A 196 24.74 -16.70 -14.00
CA PRO A 196 24.80 -17.31 -15.34
C PRO A 196 24.78 -18.85 -15.27
N PRO A 197 24.48 -19.54 -16.38
CA PRO A 197 24.44 -20.99 -16.43
C PRO A 197 25.74 -21.65 -15.91
N GLY A 198 25.59 -22.66 -15.07
CA GLY A 198 26.72 -23.38 -14.47
C GLY A 198 27.29 -22.82 -13.18
N TYR A 199 26.76 -21.69 -12.67
CA TYR A 199 27.14 -21.15 -11.37
C TYR A 199 26.10 -21.47 -10.29
N VAL A 200 26.55 -21.51 -9.04
CA VAL A 200 25.69 -21.72 -7.86
C VAL A 200 24.64 -20.59 -7.78
N GLY A 201 23.36 -20.96 -7.55
CA GLY A 201 22.25 -20.01 -7.52
C GLY A 201 21.56 -19.76 -8.86
N TYR A 202 21.95 -20.46 -9.95
CA TYR A 202 21.30 -20.30 -11.26
C TYR A 202 19.80 -20.63 -11.23
N GLU A 203 19.37 -21.65 -10.48
CA GLU A 203 17.96 -22.06 -10.40
C GLU A 203 17.09 -21.04 -9.65
N GLU A 204 17.62 -20.32 -8.67
CA GLU A 204 16.89 -19.38 -7.84
C GLU A 204 16.45 -18.11 -8.60
N GLY A 205 17.18 -17.75 -9.69
CA GLY A 205 16.95 -16.52 -10.45
C GLY A 205 17.49 -15.28 -9.71
N GLY A 206 17.34 -14.11 -10.32
CA GLY A 206 17.76 -12.85 -9.70
C GLY A 206 16.69 -12.26 -8.79
N TYR A 207 17.09 -11.79 -7.61
CA TYR A 207 16.17 -11.22 -6.63
C TYR A 207 15.33 -10.07 -7.21
N LEU A 208 15.98 -9.07 -7.85
CA LEU A 208 15.30 -7.95 -8.48
C LEU A 208 14.41 -8.38 -9.66
N THR A 209 14.97 -9.18 -10.56
CA THR A 209 14.26 -9.60 -11.77
C THR A 209 13.06 -10.49 -11.48
N GLU A 210 13.16 -11.42 -10.52
CA GLU A 210 12.04 -12.26 -10.11
C GLU A 210 10.99 -11.47 -9.34
N ALA A 211 11.38 -10.48 -8.50
CA ALA A 211 10.44 -9.63 -7.77
C ALA A 211 9.59 -8.79 -8.74
N VAL A 212 10.24 -8.13 -9.73
CA VAL A 212 9.52 -7.31 -10.72
C VAL A 212 8.71 -8.17 -11.68
N ARG A 213 9.19 -9.37 -12.05
CA ARG A 213 8.42 -10.30 -12.86
C ARG A 213 7.12 -10.75 -12.19
N LYS A 214 7.16 -10.92 -10.86
CA LYS A 214 5.96 -11.26 -10.06
C LYS A 214 5.04 -10.06 -9.86
N ARG A 215 5.60 -8.85 -9.74
CA ARG A 215 4.87 -7.58 -9.50
C ARG A 215 5.37 -6.51 -10.46
N PRO A 216 4.92 -6.51 -11.74
CA PRO A 216 5.40 -5.57 -12.75
C PRO A 216 5.02 -4.11 -12.45
N TYR A 217 4.00 -3.89 -11.64
CA TYR A 217 3.55 -2.59 -11.14
C TYR A 217 4.01 -2.45 -9.69
N SER A 218 5.16 -1.80 -9.48
CA SER A 218 5.79 -1.70 -8.17
C SER A 218 6.64 -0.45 -8.04
N VAL A 219 6.86 -0.04 -6.79
CA VAL A 219 7.91 0.90 -6.42
C VAL A 219 9.14 0.09 -6.02
N ILE A 220 10.28 0.38 -6.62
CA ILE A 220 11.54 -0.27 -6.29
C ILE A 220 12.38 0.73 -5.52
N LEU A 221 12.70 0.39 -4.28
CA LEU A 221 13.51 1.20 -3.39
C LEU A 221 14.92 0.58 -3.26
N TYR A 222 15.90 1.24 -3.83
CA TYR A 222 17.32 0.93 -3.65
C TYR A 222 17.85 1.75 -2.47
N ASP A 223 17.95 1.13 -1.31
CA ASP A 223 18.36 1.80 -0.07
C ASP A 223 19.88 1.87 0.03
N GLU A 224 20.43 3.03 0.45
CA GLU A 224 21.87 3.30 0.58
C GLU A 224 22.68 3.05 -0.71
N ILE A 225 22.21 3.63 -1.83
CA ILE A 225 22.77 3.41 -3.17
C ILE A 225 24.29 3.70 -3.27
N GLU A 226 24.82 4.61 -2.45
CA GLU A 226 26.24 4.95 -2.38
C GLU A 226 27.14 3.79 -1.94
N LYS A 227 26.57 2.75 -1.32
CA LYS A 227 27.29 1.55 -0.88
C LYS A 227 27.41 0.49 -1.96
N ALA A 228 26.65 0.63 -3.03
CA ALA A 228 26.63 -0.36 -4.10
C ALA A 228 27.96 -0.47 -4.84
N HIS A 229 28.32 -1.69 -5.24
CA HIS A 229 29.43 -1.92 -6.14
C HIS A 229 29.22 -1.17 -7.49
N PRO A 230 30.25 -0.63 -8.14
CA PRO A 230 30.12 0.11 -9.39
C PRO A 230 29.39 -0.65 -10.53
N GLU A 231 29.44 -1.97 -10.55
CA GLU A 231 28.69 -2.78 -11.53
C GLU A 231 27.19 -2.74 -11.33
N ALA A 232 26.69 -2.50 -10.11
CA ALA A 232 25.26 -2.32 -9.86
C ALA A 232 24.70 -1.10 -10.61
N PHE A 233 25.48 -0.02 -10.72
CA PHE A 233 25.08 1.15 -11.49
C PHE A 233 24.91 0.85 -12.98
N ASN A 234 25.67 -0.09 -13.55
CA ASN A 234 25.49 -0.48 -14.96
C ASN A 234 24.16 -1.20 -15.18
N ILE A 235 23.71 -2.00 -14.21
CA ILE A 235 22.38 -2.65 -14.22
C ILE A 235 21.29 -1.58 -14.13
N LEU A 236 21.43 -0.64 -13.19
CA LEU A 236 20.47 0.45 -13.03
C LEU A 236 20.39 1.32 -14.27
N LEU A 237 21.53 1.64 -14.92
CA LEU A 237 21.54 2.36 -16.19
C LEU A 237 20.70 1.68 -17.27
N GLN A 238 20.77 0.35 -17.39
CA GLN A 238 19.96 -0.41 -18.35
C GLN A 238 18.47 -0.28 -18.02
N ILE A 239 18.10 -0.36 -16.74
CA ILE A 239 16.71 -0.17 -16.30
C ILE A 239 16.21 1.23 -16.61
N LEU A 240 17.02 2.27 -16.30
CA LEU A 240 16.63 3.66 -16.43
C LEU A 240 16.56 4.13 -17.90
N ASP A 241 17.37 3.54 -18.79
CA ASP A 241 17.38 3.89 -20.21
C ASP A 241 16.35 3.11 -21.02
N ASP A 242 16.38 1.77 -20.90
CA ASP A 242 15.63 0.85 -21.74
C ASP A 242 14.34 0.35 -21.08
N GLY A 243 14.10 0.66 -19.78
CA GLY A 243 12.97 0.15 -19.01
C GLY A 243 12.89 -1.38 -18.96
N ARG A 244 14.00 -2.07 -19.17
CA ARG A 244 14.07 -3.53 -19.19
C ARG A 244 15.43 -4.04 -18.70
N LEU A 245 15.44 -5.25 -18.19
CA LEU A 245 16.65 -5.93 -17.73
C LEU A 245 16.61 -7.40 -18.14
N THR A 246 17.70 -7.91 -18.70
CA THR A 246 17.84 -9.34 -19.01
C THR A 246 18.48 -10.07 -17.83
N ASP A 247 17.80 -11.10 -17.32
CA ASP A 247 18.28 -11.91 -16.20
C ASP A 247 19.38 -12.92 -16.63
N GLY A 248 19.99 -13.57 -15.63
CA GLY A 248 21.02 -14.59 -15.85
C GLY A 248 20.53 -15.83 -16.63
N LYS A 249 19.20 -16.01 -16.78
CA LYS A 249 18.57 -17.06 -17.59
C LYS A 249 18.25 -16.62 -19.02
N GLY A 250 18.60 -15.38 -19.41
CA GLY A 250 18.31 -14.81 -20.72
C GLY A 250 16.87 -14.30 -20.89
N ARG A 251 16.09 -14.19 -19.81
CA ARG A 251 14.72 -13.67 -19.87
C ARG A 251 14.75 -12.15 -19.69
N THR A 252 14.04 -11.42 -20.53
CA THR A 252 13.90 -9.98 -20.42
C THR A 252 12.72 -9.64 -19.51
N VAL A 253 12.96 -8.86 -18.46
CA VAL A 253 11.97 -8.35 -17.50
C VAL A 253 11.70 -6.89 -17.80
N ASN A 254 10.43 -6.51 -17.87
CA ASN A 254 9.99 -5.14 -18.14
C ASN A 254 9.87 -4.33 -16.85
N PHE A 255 10.50 -3.15 -16.81
CA PHE A 255 10.51 -2.17 -15.71
C PHE A 255 9.76 -0.89 -16.07
N ALA A 256 9.14 -0.77 -17.25
CA ALA A 256 8.48 0.45 -17.70
C ALA A 256 7.31 0.87 -16.78
N ASN A 257 6.69 -0.08 -16.07
CA ASN A 257 5.60 0.20 -15.12
C ASN A 257 6.08 0.34 -13.67
N THR A 258 7.37 0.52 -13.44
CA THR A 258 7.93 0.69 -12.10
C THR A 258 8.29 2.15 -11.81
N VAL A 259 8.29 2.51 -10.52
CA VAL A 259 8.90 3.73 -10.01
C VAL A 259 10.19 3.35 -9.30
N ASN A 260 11.33 3.90 -9.73
CA ASN A 260 12.64 3.58 -9.16
C ASN A 260 13.08 4.70 -8.21
N ILE A 261 13.30 4.38 -6.95
CA ILE A 261 13.71 5.32 -5.90
C ILE A 261 15.04 4.84 -5.32
N MET A 262 16.04 5.69 -5.33
CA MET A 262 17.33 5.44 -4.72
C MET A 262 17.49 6.34 -3.52
N THR A 263 17.66 5.79 -2.32
CA THR A 263 17.99 6.62 -1.16
C THR A 263 19.48 6.73 -0.95
N SER A 264 19.92 7.87 -0.47
CA SER A 264 21.31 8.09 -0.11
C SER A 264 21.45 9.08 1.05
N ASN A 265 22.51 8.88 1.81
CA ASN A 265 22.94 9.77 2.88
C ASN A 265 24.10 10.70 2.44
N ILE A 266 24.44 10.71 1.13
CA ILE A 266 25.41 11.66 0.58
C ILE A 266 24.96 13.08 0.90
N ALA A 267 25.89 13.94 1.26
CA ALA A 267 25.68 15.34 1.60
C ALA A 267 24.75 15.61 2.81
N SER A 268 24.49 14.61 3.67
CA SER A 268 23.62 14.81 4.85
C SER A 268 24.10 15.95 5.76
N ASP A 269 25.43 16.10 5.96
CA ASP A 269 25.98 17.19 6.75
C ASP A 269 25.74 18.56 6.10
N VAL A 270 25.85 18.63 4.76
CA VAL A 270 25.56 19.85 3.99
C VAL A 270 24.09 20.22 4.11
N ILE A 271 23.21 19.20 3.99
CA ILE A 271 21.77 19.39 4.10
C ILE A 271 21.37 19.88 5.50
N GLN A 272 21.98 19.35 6.55
CA GLN A 272 21.72 19.79 7.93
C GLN A 272 22.19 21.24 8.17
N ASN A 273 23.32 21.66 7.57
CA ASN A 273 23.91 22.97 7.82
C ASN A 273 23.32 24.08 6.94
N LEU A 274 22.78 23.77 5.77
CA LEU A 274 22.31 24.74 4.77
C LEU A 274 20.78 24.65 4.53
N ALA A 275 20.02 24.04 5.43
CA ALA A 275 18.58 23.81 5.26
C ALA A 275 17.76 25.09 4.94
N ASP A 276 18.24 26.25 5.41
CA ASP A 276 17.57 27.55 5.24
C ASP A 276 17.89 28.27 3.91
N ASN A 277 18.93 27.82 3.18
CA ASN A 277 19.33 28.42 1.90
C ASN A 277 19.30 27.38 0.78
N TYR A 278 18.13 27.25 0.15
CA TYR A 278 17.87 26.16 -0.82
C TYR A 278 18.77 26.21 -2.05
N ASP A 279 19.04 27.40 -2.63
CA ASP A 279 19.83 27.52 -3.86
C ASP A 279 21.28 27.07 -3.63
N LEU A 280 21.88 27.52 -2.52
CA LEU A 280 23.25 27.10 -2.13
C LEU A 280 23.29 25.62 -1.74
N LEU A 281 22.22 25.13 -1.11
CA LEU A 281 22.08 23.73 -0.74
C LEU A 281 22.09 22.84 -1.98
N GLU A 282 21.25 23.14 -2.98
CA GLU A 282 21.14 22.37 -4.22
C GLU A 282 22.49 22.32 -4.98
N GLU A 283 23.16 23.46 -5.09
CA GLU A 283 24.50 23.55 -5.71
C GLU A 283 25.50 22.63 -5.00
N LYS A 284 25.59 22.72 -3.68
CA LYS A 284 26.54 21.95 -2.87
C LYS A 284 26.26 20.46 -2.85
N VAL A 285 24.98 20.09 -2.80
CA VAL A 285 24.55 18.69 -2.87
C VAL A 285 24.87 18.11 -4.24
N THR A 286 24.60 18.84 -5.32
CA THR A 286 24.92 18.42 -6.68
C THR A 286 26.42 18.23 -6.87
N GLU A 287 27.25 19.15 -6.33
CA GLU A 287 28.71 19.02 -6.35
C GLU A 287 29.16 17.72 -5.67
N GLN A 288 28.64 17.41 -4.47
CA GLN A 288 28.98 16.17 -3.76
C GLN A 288 28.50 14.91 -4.48
N LEU A 289 27.32 14.94 -5.11
CA LEU A 289 26.84 13.81 -5.92
C LEU A 289 27.76 13.51 -7.10
N ARG A 290 28.20 14.54 -7.83
CA ARG A 290 29.13 14.41 -8.97
C ARG A 290 30.48 13.82 -8.58
N LEU A 291 30.89 13.98 -7.32
CA LEU A 291 32.13 13.37 -6.81
C LEU A 291 31.95 11.88 -6.49
N LYS A 292 30.74 11.44 -6.19
CA LYS A 292 30.43 10.08 -5.74
C LYS A 292 29.80 9.20 -6.82
N MET A 293 29.04 9.82 -7.74
CA MET A 293 28.28 9.12 -8.76
C MET A 293 28.70 9.57 -10.15
N ARG A 294 28.69 8.66 -11.11
CA ARG A 294 29.06 8.94 -12.50
C ARG A 294 28.05 9.93 -13.11
N PRO A 295 28.53 10.96 -13.87
CA PRO A 295 27.64 11.90 -14.55
C PRO A 295 26.61 11.22 -15.46
N GLU A 296 27.00 10.13 -16.13
CA GLU A 296 26.13 9.32 -16.97
C GLU A 296 24.92 8.82 -16.20
N PHE A 297 25.11 8.34 -14.98
CA PHE A 297 24.03 7.84 -14.13
C PHE A 297 23.10 8.98 -13.67
N LEU A 298 23.67 10.10 -13.23
CA LEU A 298 22.90 11.25 -12.78
C LEU A 298 22.02 11.85 -13.90
N ASN A 299 22.49 11.82 -15.14
CA ASN A 299 21.73 12.30 -16.32
C ASN A 299 20.53 11.40 -16.69
N ARG A 300 20.39 10.21 -16.10
CA ARG A 300 19.26 9.28 -16.32
C ARG A 300 18.20 9.36 -15.23
N ILE A 301 18.50 10.07 -14.17
CA ILE A 301 17.56 10.32 -13.06
C ILE A 301 16.64 11.47 -13.47
N ASP A 302 15.34 11.29 -13.25
CA ASP A 302 14.34 12.31 -13.58
C ASP A 302 14.39 13.49 -12.62
N ASP A 303 14.67 13.21 -11.31
CA ASP A 303 14.84 14.29 -10.33
C ASP A 303 15.69 13.87 -9.12
N ILE A 304 16.41 14.85 -8.57
CA ILE A 304 17.23 14.71 -7.37
C ILE A 304 16.54 15.45 -6.24
N ILE A 305 15.99 14.70 -5.29
CA ILE A 305 15.09 15.21 -4.28
C ILE A 305 15.80 15.31 -2.94
N ILE A 306 15.87 16.52 -2.40
CA ILE A 306 16.54 16.83 -1.13
C ILE A 306 15.50 16.88 -0.02
N PHE A 307 15.60 15.96 0.93
CA PHE A 307 14.79 15.91 2.15
C PHE A 307 15.41 16.79 3.23
N LYS A 308 14.66 17.76 3.71
CA LYS A 308 15.08 18.64 4.79
C LYS A 308 15.04 17.93 6.15
N PRO A 309 15.91 18.33 7.10
CA PRO A 309 15.79 17.87 8.48
C PRO A 309 14.42 18.23 9.07
N LEU A 310 13.92 17.40 9.97
CA LEU A 310 12.65 17.64 10.66
C LEU A 310 12.87 18.56 11.88
N SER A 311 11.98 19.49 12.09
CA SER A 311 11.87 20.24 13.34
C SER A 311 11.11 19.45 14.41
N LEU A 312 11.22 19.86 15.68
CA LEU A 312 10.48 19.24 16.76
C LEU A 312 8.95 19.34 16.55
N GLU A 313 8.47 20.47 16.03
CA GLU A 313 7.04 20.66 15.73
C GLU A 313 6.56 19.67 14.67
N GLN A 314 7.34 19.44 13.62
CA GLN A 314 7.02 18.44 12.60
C GLN A 314 7.05 17.02 13.14
N VAL A 315 7.91 16.74 14.11
CA VAL A 315 7.92 15.43 14.79
C VAL A 315 6.64 15.24 15.62
N LYS A 316 6.08 16.28 16.21
CA LYS A 316 4.78 16.22 16.91
C LYS A 316 3.65 15.85 15.93
N GLU A 317 3.65 16.41 14.73
CA GLU A 317 2.67 16.06 13.69
C GLU A 317 2.83 14.58 13.27
N ILE A 318 4.07 14.07 13.19
CA ILE A 318 4.32 12.64 12.93
C ILE A 318 3.77 11.77 14.07
N VAL A 319 3.90 12.21 15.33
CA VAL A 319 3.28 11.51 16.47
C VAL A 319 1.77 11.38 16.28
N ASP A 320 1.09 12.46 15.86
CA ASP A 320 -0.36 12.43 15.62
C ASP A 320 -0.74 11.40 14.56
N ILE A 321 -0.02 11.37 13.43
CA ILE A 321 -0.24 10.39 12.37
C ILE A 321 -0.06 8.96 12.89
N MET A 322 1.02 8.69 13.64
CA MET A 322 1.29 7.35 14.16
C MET A 322 0.28 6.91 15.23
N ILE A 323 -0.21 7.83 16.06
CA ILE A 323 -1.27 7.53 17.05
C ILE A 323 -2.60 7.30 16.34
N GLN A 324 -2.89 8.05 15.29
CA GLN A 324 -4.08 7.82 14.46
C GLN A 324 -4.05 6.44 13.79
N ASP A 325 -2.92 6.04 13.20
CA ASP A 325 -2.74 4.70 12.62
C ASP A 325 -2.92 3.60 13.67
N LEU A 326 -2.42 3.81 14.89
CA LEU A 326 -2.63 2.91 16.02
C LEU A 326 -4.11 2.84 16.41
N SER A 327 -4.79 4.00 16.50
CA SER A 327 -6.21 4.07 16.80
C SER A 327 -7.05 3.35 15.73
N GLU A 328 -6.68 3.45 14.45
CA GLU A 328 -7.38 2.73 13.36
C GLU A 328 -7.23 1.21 13.48
N ARG A 329 -6.06 0.71 13.87
CA ARG A 329 -5.85 -0.73 14.14
C ARG A 329 -6.66 -1.22 15.33
N LEU A 330 -6.86 -0.39 16.34
CA LEU A 330 -7.61 -0.73 17.55
C LEU A 330 -9.14 -0.64 17.37
N LYS A 331 -9.64 -0.01 16.28
CA LYS A 331 -11.08 0.02 15.95
C LYS A 331 -11.69 -1.37 15.76
N GLU A 332 -10.92 -2.35 15.31
CA GLU A 332 -11.37 -3.74 15.20
C GLU A 332 -11.72 -4.35 16.58
N SER A 333 -11.16 -3.77 17.65
CA SER A 333 -11.42 -4.13 19.05
C SER A 333 -12.32 -3.11 19.76
N ASP A 334 -13.04 -2.24 19.02
CA ASP A 334 -13.91 -1.17 19.52
C ASP A 334 -13.21 -0.16 20.47
N ILE A 335 -11.87 -0.06 20.40
CA ILE A 335 -11.08 0.85 21.22
C ILE A 335 -10.74 2.11 20.39
N GLN A 336 -11.07 3.29 20.92
CA GLN A 336 -10.65 4.58 20.37
C GLN A 336 -9.50 5.17 21.19
N LEU A 337 -8.47 5.64 20.51
CA LEU A 337 -7.29 6.20 21.15
C LEU A 337 -7.13 7.67 20.79
N ASP A 338 -6.98 8.52 21.82
CA ASP A 338 -6.66 9.94 21.69
C ASP A 338 -5.41 10.27 22.52
N ILE A 339 -4.75 11.39 22.21
CA ILE A 339 -3.54 11.83 22.89
C ILE A 339 -3.65 13.31 23.32
N THR A 340 -3.21 13.62 24.55
CA THR A 340 -3.12 15.00 25.01
C THR A 340 -1.87 15.70 24.43
N GLU A 341 -1.89 17.04 24.39
CA GLU A 341 -0.74 17.84 23.95
C GLU A 341 0.52 17.55 24.78
N GLY A 342 0.38 17.38 26.10
CA GLY A 342 1.50 17.05 27.00
C GLY A 342 2.11 15.67 26.71
N ALA A 343 1.29 14.68 26.39
CA ALA A 343 1.78 13.35 26.02
C ALA A 343 2.43 13.36 24.62
N ARG A 344 1.88 14.12 23.67
CA ARG A 344 2.49 14.35 22.34
C ARG A 344 3.88 14.97 22.47
N ASP A 345 4.01 16.02 23.26
CA ASP A 345 5.27 16.71 23.51
C ASP A 345 6.32 15.77 24.13
N LEU A 346 5.89 14.96 25.09
CA LEU A 346 6.74 13.98 25.74
C LEU A 346 7.19 12.88 24.77
N LEU A 347 6.30 12.37 23.89
CA LEU A 347 6.64 11.39 22.86
C LEU A 347 7.62 11.97 21.83
N ALA A 348 7.32 13.17 21.33
CA ALA A 348 8.20 13.85 20.40
C ALA A 348 9.59 14.11 21.01
N GLY A 349 9.64 14.60 22.26
CA GLY A 349 10.91 14.85 22.93
C GLY A 349 11.74 13.59 23.21
N LYS A 350 11.09 12.44 23.50
CA LYS A 350 11.78 11.14 23.70
C LYS A 350 12.11 10.43 22.38
N GLY A 351 11.34 10.68 21.32
CA GLY A 351 11.44 10.01 20.04
C GLY A 351 12.22 10.78 18.97
N TYR A 352 12.61 12.02 19.24
CA TYR A 352 13.39 12.84 18.31
C TYR A 352 14.88 12.84 18.67
N ASP A 353 15.73 12.65 17.68
CA ASP A 353 17.18 12.80 17.77
C ASP A 353 17.68 13.58 16.56
N LYS A 354 18.57 14.57 16.79
CA LYS A 354 19.10 15.41 15.70
C LYS A 354 19.83 14.63 14.61
N SER A 355 20.47 13.51 14.97
CA SER A 355 21.25 12.68 14.04
C SER A 355 20.39 11.62 13.35
N PHE A 356 19.34 11.12 14.03
CA PHE A 356 18.49 10.03 13.56
C PHE A 356 17.06 10.46 13.18
N GLY A 357 16.76 11.77 13.30
CA GLY A 357 15.45 12.33 12.97
C GLY A 357 14.31 11.68 13.77
N ALA A 358 13.23 11.33 13.09
CA ALA A 358 12.07 10.65 13.69
C ALA A 358 12.22 9.11 13.75
N ARG A 359 13.37 8.52 13.35
CA ARG A 359 13.56 7.06 13.34
C ARG A 359 13.33 6.39 14.71
N PRO A 360 13.77 7.00 15.86
CA PRO A 360 13.52 6.40 17.18
C PRO A 360 12.07 6.47 17.62
N LEU A 361 11.21 7.28 16.96
CA LEU A 361 9.83 7.55 17.38
C LEU A 361 8.97 6.28 17.41
N ALA A 362 9.08 5.43 16.38
CA ALA A 362 8.34 4.17 16.33
C ALA A 362 8.64 3.26 17.53
N ARG A 363 9.92 3.15 17.92
CA ARG A 363 10.31 2.38 19.11
C ARG A 363 9.84 3.03 20.41
N THR A 364 9.80 4.37 20.43
CA THR A 364 9.30 5.13 21.59
C THR A 364 7.82 4.88 21.78
N ILE A 365 7.01 4.95 20.72
CA ILE A 365 5.58 4.64 20.75
C ILE A 365 5.37 3.18 21.15
N GLN A 366 6.08 2.24 20.53
CA GLN A 366 5.99 0.83 20.89
C GLN A 366 6.27 0.59 22.38
N LYS A 367 7.35 1.17 22.90
CA LYS A 367 7.79 0.96 24.29
C LYS A 367 6.85 1.58 25.32
N PHE A 368 6.39 2.81 25.06
CA PHE A 368 5.69 3.61 26.06
C PHE A 368 4.17 3.62 25.88
N ILE A 369 3.66 3.26 24.71
CA ILE A 369 2.24 3.25 24.39
C ILE A 369 1.76 1.83 24.06
N GLU A 370 2.25 1.21 22.96
CA GLU A 370 1.70 -0.08 22.49
C GLU A 370 1.88 -1.19 23.52
N THR A 371 3.07 -1.35 24.10
CA THR A 371 3.35 -2.41 25.07
C THR A 371 2.52 -2.26 26.36
N PRO A 372 2.48 -1.09 27.04
CA PRO A 372 1.63 -0.93 28.22
C PRO A 372 0.14 -1.06 27.93
N LEU A 373 -0.30 -0.55 26.77
CA LEU A 373 -1.70 -0.64 26.34
C LEU A 373 -2.11 -2.10 26.09
N SER A 374 -1.26 -2.89 25.41
CA SER A 374 -1.54 -4.30 25.12
C SER A 374 -1.70 -5.13 26.40
N ILE A 375 -0.87 -4.87 27.43
CA ILE A 375 -0.98 -5.53 28.74
C ILE A 375 -2.35 -5.22 29.35
N LYS A 376 -2.75 -3.95 29.39
CA LYS A 376 -4.03 -3.53 29.97
C LYS A 376 -5.25 -4.12 29.24
N ILE A 377 -5.16 -4.28 27.91
CA ILE A 377 -6.19 -4.93 27.11
C ILE A 377 -6.27 -6.43 27.47
N ILE A 378 -5.13 -7.12 27.54
CA ILE A 378 -5.07 -8.55 27.86
C ILE A 378 -5.56 -8.83 29.30
N ASP A 379 -5.22 -7.95 30.26
CA ASP A 379 -5.66 -8.06 31.65
C ASP A 379 -7.14 -7.68 31.85
N GLY A 380 -7.82 -7.21 30.80
CA GLY A 380 -9.24 -6.81 30.85
C GLY A 380 -9.47 -5.49 31.62
N GLU A 381 -8.43 -4.70 31.87
CA GLU A 381 -8.57 -3.37 32.49
C GLU A 381 -9.16 -2.35 31.50
N ILE A 382 -8.99 -2.58 30.20
CA ILE A 382 -9.46 -1.77 29.08
C ILE A 382 -10.31 -2.67 28.18
N GLY A 383 -11.55 -2.25 27.94
CA GLY A 383 -12.50 -2.87 27.02
C GLY A 383 -12.93 -1.89 25.92
N ASP A 384 -14.19 -1.96 25.50
CA ASP A 384 -14.81 -1.15 24.44
C ASP A 384 -14.94 0.33 24.87
N GLU A 385 -13.81 1.03 25.01
CA GLU A 385 -13.78 2.36 25.62
C GLU A 385 -12.88 3.34 24.82
N LYS A 386 -13.17 4.63 25.01
CA LYS A 386 -12.28 5.69 24.58
C LYS A 386 -11.13 5.86 25.58
N ILE A 387 -9.90 5.79 25.10
CA ILE A 387 -8.68 5.92 25.91
C ILE A 387 -7.99 7.22 25.55
N LEU A 388 -7.68 8.00 26.59
CA LEU A 388 -6.87 9.20 26.46
C LEU A 388 -5.46 8.93 27.01
N ILE A 389 -4.45 9.07 26.13
CA ILE A 389 -3.05 9.05 26.53
C ILE A 389 -2.68 10.42 27.06
N ASP A 390 -2.26 10.49 28.34
CA ASP A 390 -1.85 11.70 29.00
C ASP A 390 -0.43 11.59 29.55
N ALA A 391 0.18 12.73 29.90
CA ALA A 391 1.50 12.78 30.50
C ALA A 391 1.43 13.42 31.89
N GLU A 392 1.80 12.65 32.92
CA GLU A 392 1.90 13.13 34.30
C GLU A 392 3.30 12.90 34.85
N LYS A 393 3.94 13.93 35.36
CA LYS A 393 5.30 13.87 35.97
C LYS A 393 6.37 13.23 35.06
N GLY A 394 6.19 13.34 33.71
CA GLY A 394 7.15 12.77 32.75
C GLY A 394 6.92 11.28 32.42
N GLU A 395 5.82 10.70 32.88
CA GLU A 395 5.38 9.34 32.55
C GLU A 395 4.05 9.37 31.77
N PHE A 396 3.78 8.32 30.99
CA PHE A 396 2.53 8.18 30.24
C PHE A 396 1.47 7.52 31.11
N VAL A 397 0.27 8.09 31.12
CA VAL A 397 -0.89 7.60 31.85
C VAL A 397 -2.03 7.38 30.88
N PHE A 398 -2.72 6.25 31.02
CA PHE A 398 -3.90 5.92 30.20
C PHE A 398 -5.14 6.19 31.03
N LYS A 399 -5.96 7.15 30.59
CA LYS A 399 -7.22 7.54 31.23
C LYS A 399 -8.39 7.09 30.38
N LYS A 400 -9.48 6.71 31.04
CA LYS A 400 -10.77 6.49 30.37
C LYS A 400 -11.30 7.85 29.93
N GLY A 401 -11.62 7.99 28.62
CA GLY A 401 -12.12 9.23 28.01
C GLY A 401 -13.63 9.38 28.12
#